data_6ebd835c7bb12a6ff263e23697d7239d
#
_entry.id   6ebd835c7bb12a6ff263e23697d7239d
#
_cell.length_a   1.000
_cell.length_b   1.000
_cell.length_c   1.000
_cell.angle_alpha   90.00
_cell.angle_beta   90.00
_cell.angle_gamma   90.00
#
_symmetry.space_group_name_H-M   'P 1'
#
loop_
_entity.id
_entity.type
_entity.pdbx_description
1 polymer ?
#
loop_
_entity_poly.entity_id
_entity_poly.type
_entity_poly.pdbx_seq_one_letter_code
_entity_poly.pdbx_strand_id
1 'polypeptide(L)'
;MFIAASLNTVMTEIAEKYNKNNPNVKITFNADSSGTLLTQIEEGYECDIFFSAAQKQMDQLDQDGLVKEGTRANVVNNQVVLVTRKDSGTKVTGLENLKDAQSIALAGGSVPVGKYTRQALVNLGILGKTDEPDAVTTEQVSEALGGVEISEQDNVSKVLAAVVEGSCEVGTTYYSDTYGYEDELNILETVGYDLTGNVIYPICLVDNQEADDTQTKAAKDFYDYVLSEHASEIFSNYYFDTDVHR
;
A
#
# COMPACT_ATOMS: atom_id res chain seq x y z
N MET A 1 -3.83 11.00 -11.86
CA MET A 1 -3.63 9.59 -11.50
C MET A 1 -3.70 9.44 -9.99
N PHE A 2 -4.44 8.45 -9.49
CA PHE A 2 -4.56 8.15 -8.06
C PHE A 2 -3.76 6.89 -7.76
N ILE A 3 -2.84 6.98 -6.79
CA ILE A 3 -1.90 5.90 -6.46
C ILE A 3 -1.89 5.63 -4.95
N ALA A 4 -1.79 4.37 -4.56
CA ALA A 4 -1.57 4.02 -3.17
C ALA A 4 -0.31 4.72 -2.61
N ALA A 5 -0.37 5.16 -1.35
CA ALA A 5 0.70 5.95 -0.73
C ALA A 5 2.09 5.29 -0.83
N SER A 6 2.16 3.96 -0.71
CA SER A 6 3.39 3.16 -0.85
C SER A 6 4.02 3.21 -2.25
N LEU A 7 3.27 3.65 -3.27
CA LEU A 7 3.76 3.78 -4.64
C LEU A 7 4.41 5.14 -4.94
N ASN A 8 4.25 6.13 -4.04
CA ASN A 8 4.56 7.52 -4.38
C ASN A 8 6.03 7.70 -4.83
N THR A 9 6.98 7.12 -4.13
CA THR A 9 8.41 7.27 -4.45
C THR A 9 8.77 6.62 -5.77
N VAL A 10 8.40 5.35 -5.97
CA VAL A 10 8.72 4.61 -7.19
C VAL A 10 8.01 5.19 -8.41
N MET A 11 6.73 5.60 -8.28
CA MET A 11 5.98 6.19 -9.38
C MET A 11 6.50 7.57 -9.78
N THR A 12 7.07 8.32 -8.84
CA THR A 12 7.76 9.58 -9.15
C THR A 12 8.95 9.31 -10.08
N GLU A 13 9.82 8.33 -9.77
CA GLU A 13 10.93 7.98 -10.66
C GLU A 13 10.44 7.46 -12.03
N ILE A 14 9.41 6.61 -12.04
CA ILE A 14 8.82 6.08 -13.28
C ILE A 14 8.30 7.25 -14.15
N ALA A 15 7.59 8.21 -13.57
CA ALA A 15 7.10 9.38 -14.28
C ALA A 15 8.25 10.27 -14.80
N GLU A 16 9.29 10.49 -14.02
CA GLU A 16 10.47 11.25 -14.46
C GLU A 16 11.17 10.59 -15.65
N LYS A 17 11.31 9.26 -15.63
CA LYS A 17 11.91 8.50 -16.75
C LYS A 17 11.03 8.53 -18.00
N TYR A 18 9.71 8.38 -17.83
CA TYR A 18 8.75 8.52 -18.92
C TYR A 18 8.81 9.91 -19.56
N ASN A 19 8.84 10.96 -18.74
CA ASN A 19 8.82 12.35 -19.22
C ASN A 19 10.10 12.76 -19.97
N LYS A 20 11.22 12.06 -19.83
CA LYS A 20 12.43 12.30 -20.66
C LYS A 20 12.14 12.14 -22.14
N ASN A 21 11.28 11.19 -22.51
CA ASN A 21 10.86 10.93 -23.89
C ASN A 21 9.51 11.58 -24.24
N ASN A 22 8.75 12.03 -23.24
CA ASN A 22 7.42 12.61 -23.37
C ASN A 22 7.30 13.94 -22.62
N PRO A 23 8.11 14.97 -22.96
CA PRO A 23 8.23 16.20 -22.17
C PRO A 23 6.97 17.06 -22.13
N ASN A 24 6.02 16.80 -23.02
CA ASN A 24 4.75 17.53 -23.08
C ASN A 24 3.63 16.89 -22.24
N VAL A 25 3.89 15.74 -21.63
CA VAL A 25 2.93 15.06 -20.75
C VAL A 25 3.17 15.49 -19.31
N LYS A 26 2.15 16.04 -18.66
CA LYS A 26 2.17 16.35 -17.24
C LYS A 26 1.46 15.25 -16.47
N ILE A 27 2.18 14.56 -15.59
CA ILE A 27 1.63 13.53 -14.71
C ILE A 27 1.49 14.14 -13.30
N THR A 28 0.28 14.05 -12.73
CA THR A 28 -0.02 14.51 -11.38
C THR A 28 -0.51 13.32 -10.56
N PHE A 29 0.10 13.11 -9.40
CA PHE A 29 -0.28 12.06 -8.46
C PHE A 29 -1.15 12.62 -7.33
N ASN A 30 -2.22 11.90 -7.01
CA ASN A 30 -2.90 11.96 -5.74
C ASN A 30 -2.53 10.66 -5.00
N ALA A 31 -1.73 10.77 -3.95
CA ALA A 31 -1.21 9.63 -3.21
C ALA A 31 -1.83 9.56 -1.82
N ASP A 32 -2.61 8.52 -1.56
CA ASP A 32 -3.25 8.27 -0.26
C ASP A 32 -3.55 6.77 -0.07
N SER A 33 -4.30 6.41 0.96
CA SER A 33 -4.78 5.04 1.11
C SER A 33 -5.69 4.65 -0.06
N SER A 34 -5.61 3.40 -0.51
CA SER A 34 -6.44 2.93 -1.63
C SER A 34 -7.94 3.07 -1.34
N GLY A 35 -8.36 2.98 -0.08
CA GLY A 35 -9.75 3.19 0.33
C GLY A 35 -10.20 4.65 0.15
N THR A 36 -9.39 5.61 0.62
CA THR A 36 -9.65 7.06 0.43
C THR A 36 -9.73 7.41 -1.05
N LEU A 37 -8.81 6.89 -1.85
CA LEU A 37 -8.75 7.15 -3.29
C LEU A 37 -9.97 6.57 -4.03
N LEU A 38 -10.40 5.35 -3.66
CA LEU A 38 -11.63 4.75 -4.20
C LEU A 38 -12.84 5.65 -3.92
N THR A 39 -13.03 6.08 -2.67
CA THR A 39 -14.14 6.99 -2.30
C THR A 39 -14.11 8.27 -3.12
N GLN A 40 -12.94 8.87 -3.34
CA GLN A 40 -12.82 10.07 -4.16
C GLN A 40 -13.24 9.82 -5.62
N ILE A 41 -12.89 8.65 -6.21
CA ILE A 41 -13.31 8.30 -7.57
C ILE A 41 -14.83 8.10 -7.62
N GLU A 42 -15.41 7.39 -6.63
CA GLU A 42 -16.86 7.20 -6.50
C GLU A 42 -17.62 8.53 -6.33
N GLU A 43 -17.01 9.52 -5.68
CA GLU A 43 -17.53 10.89 -5.54
C GLU A 43 -17.37 11.75 -6.80
N GLY A 44 -16.73 11.23 -7.85
CA GLY A 44 -16.59 11.90 -9.15
C GLY A 44 -15.34 12.79 -9.27
N TYR A 45 -14.32 12.59 -8.43
CA TYR A 45 -13.03 13.27 -8.63
C TYR A 45 -12.35 12.78 -9.91
N GLU A 46 -11.79 13.70 -10.70
CA GLU A 46 -11.08 13.38 -11.94
C GLU A 46 -9.91 12.41 -11.70
N CYS A 47 -9.98 11.25 -12.31
CA CYS A 47 -8.93 10.23 -12.24
C CYS A 47 -8.84 9.49 -13.56
N ASP A 48 -7.66 9.47 -14.20
CA ASP A 48 -7.43 8.72 -15.45
C ASP A 48 -6.92 7.30 -15.16
N ILE A 49 -6.12 7.13 -14.10
CA ILE A 49 -5.48 5.86 -13.74
C ILE A 49 -5.59 5.67 -12.23
N PHE A 50 -6.08 4.52 -11.81
CA PHE A 50 -6.08 4.09 -10.41
C PHE A 50 -5.11 2.94 -10.20
N PHE A 51 -4.21 3.06 -9.22
CA PHE A 51 -3.22 2.06 -8.86
C PHE A 51 -3.33 1.76 -7.36
N SER A 52 -4.01 0.68 -7.04
CA SER A 52 -4.35 0.28 -5.68
C SER A 52 -3.29 -0.63 -5.04
N ALA A 53 -3.17 -0.61 -3.72
CA ALA A 53 -2.35 -1.56 -2.95
C ALA A 53 -3.14 -2.82 -2.53
N ALA A 54 -4.34 -3.04 -3.04
CA ALA A 54 -5.13 -4.25 -2.78
C ALA A 54 -6.18 -4.49 -3.86
N GLN A 55 -6.50 -5.75 -4.07
CA GLN A 55 -7.52 -6.19 -5.03
C GLN A 55 -8.93 -5.70 -4.63
N LYS A 56 -9.25 -5.67 -3.33
CA LYS A 56 -10.58 -5.30 -2.81
C LYS A 56 -11.09 -3.96 -3.37
N GLN A 57 -10.25 -2.93 -3.36
CA GLN A 57 -10.63 -1.61 -3.86
C GLN A 57 -10.79 -1.59 -5.39
N MET A 58 -9.99 -2.38 -6.08
CA MET A 58 -10.12 -2.55 -7.53
C MET A 58 -11.40 -3.34 -7.89
N ASP A 59 -11.73 -4.38 -7.12
CA ASP A 59 -12.96 -5.17 -7.29
C ASP A 59 -14.19 -4.28 -7.12
N GLN A 60 -14.19 -3.38 -6.12
CA GLN A 60 -15.28 -2.44 -5.91
C GLN A 60 -15.41 -1.47 -7.08
N LEU A 61 -14.31 -0.85 -7.51
CA LEU A 61 -14.31 0.08 -8.64
C LEU A 61 -14.82 -0.58 -9.94
N ASP A 62 -14.48 -1.85 -10.15
CA ASP A 62 -14.94 -2.64 -11.30
C ASP A 62 -16.45 -2.95 -11.21
N GLN A 63 -16.95 -3.30 -10.02
CA GLN A 63 -18.38 -3.49 -9.77
C GLN A 63 -19.20 -2.22 -9.98
N ASP A 64 -18.63 -1.06 -9.70
CA ASP A 64 -19.25 0.25 -9.93
C ASP A 64 -19.24 0.66 -11.41
N GLY A 65 -18.59 -0.13 -12.27
CA GLY A 65 -18.52 0.12 -13.70
C GLY A 65 -17.60 1.28 -14.10
N LEU A 66 -16.66 1.67 -13.21
CA LEU A 66 -15.74 2.79 -13.41
C LEU A 66 -14.38 2.36 -13.97
N VAL A 67 -14.13 1.05 -14.08
CA VAL A 67 -12.92 0.49 -14.72
C VAL A 67 -13.13 0.41 -16.22
N LYS A 68 -12.20 0.96 -17.00
CA LYS A 68 -12.22 0.82 -18.46
C LYS A 68 -11.99 -0.65 -18.86
N GLU A 69 -12.88 -1.20 -19.65
CA GLU A 69 -12.87 -2.62 -20.03
C GLU A 69 -11.49 -3.08 -20.55
N GLY A 70 -11.01 -4.21 -20.03
CA GLY A 70 -9.74 -4.83 -20.44
C GLY A 70 -8.48 -4.12 -19.95
N THR A 71 -8.59 -3.14 -19.04
CA THR A 71 -7.43 -2.39 -18.56
C THR A 71 -7.00 -2.76 -17.14
N ARG A 72 -7.70 -3.65 -16.45
CA ARG A 72 -7.26 -4.14 -15.14
C ARG A 72 -6.06 -5.09 -15.30
N ALA A 73 -4.96 -4.80 -14.61
CA ALA A 73 -3.76 -5.62 -14.61
C ALA A 73 -3.12 -5.68 -13.22
N ASN A 74 -2.54 -6.82 -12.85
CA ASN A 74 -1.68 -6.94 -11.67
C ASN A 74 -0.25 -6.50 -12.06
N VAL A 75 0.36 -5.63 -11.27
CA VAL A 75 1.66 -5.03 -11.61
C VAL A 75 2.77 -5.54 -10.73
N VAL A 76 2.58 -5.45 -9.40
CA VAL A 76 3.58 -5.87 -8.42
C VAL A 76 2.91 -6.55 -7.23
N ASN A 77 3.70 -7.30 -6.49
CA ASN A 77 3.39 -7.84 -5.18
C ASN A 77 4.26 -7.13 -4.14
N ASN A 78 3.87 -7.20 -2.87
CA ASN A 78 4.61 -6.61 -1.75
C ASN A 78 4.51 -7.50 -0.53
N GLN A 79 5.30 -7.22 0.49
CA GLN A 79 5.21 -7.93 1.78
C GLN A 79 5.01 -6.94 2.92
N VAL A 80 4.19 -7.33 3.89
CA VAL A 80 4.10 -6.60 5.15
C VAL A 80 5.37 -6.87 5.95
N VAL A 81 5.93 -5.83 6.52
CA VAL A 81 7.07 -5.90 7.43
C VAL A 81 6.74 -5.21 8.75
N LEU A 82 7.27 -5.75 9.84
CA LEU A 82 7.28 -5.08 11.13
C LEU A 82 8.61 -4.35 11.28
N VAL A 83 8.55 -3.05 11.52
CA VAL A 83 9.73 -2.17 11.58
C VAL A 83 9.83 -1.46 12.92
N THR A 84 11.05 -1.08 13.25
CA THR A 84 11.39 -0.24 14.41
C THR A 84 12.59 0.64 14.08
N ARG A 85 12.80 1.72 14.83
CA ARG A 85 14.06 2.46 14.75
C ARG A 85 15.23 1.62 15.26
N LYS A 86 16.41 1.81 14.68
CA LYS A 86 17.65 1.12 15.12
C LYS A 86 18.00 1.37 16.57
N ASP A 87 17.64 2.53 17.11
CA ASP A 87 17.94 2.94 18.48
C ASP A 87 16.77 2.77 19.46
N SER A 88 15.68 2.10 19.05
CA SER A 88 14.47 1.92 19.86
C SER A 88 14.70 1.09 21.14
N GLY A 89 15.63 0.15 21.11
CA GLY A 89 15.83 -0.81 22.19
C GLY A 89 14.64 -1.75 22.42
N THR A 90 13.76 -1.90 21.42
CA THR A 90 12.56 -2.75 21.49
C THR A 90 12.90 -4.20 21.87
N LYS A 91 11.97 -4.86 22.56
CA LYS A 91 11.99 -6.30 22.81
C LYS A 91 11.16 -7.09 21.81
N VAL A 92 10.42 -6.39 20.96
CA VAL A 92 9.62 -7.00 19.91
C VAL A 92 10.54 -7.60 18.85
N THR A 93 10.26 -8.81 18.44
CA THR A 93 11.02 -9.54 17.42
C THR A 93 10.15 -9.96 16.23
N GLY A 94 8.82 -9.88 16.38
CA GLY A 94 7.86 -10.23 15.34
C GLY A 94 6.43 -10.02 15.81
N LEU A 95 5.46 -10.35 14.95
CA LEU A 95 4.04 -10.21 15.26
C LEU A 95 3.61 -11.08 16.46
N GLU A 96 4.24 -12.23 16.66
CA GLU A 96 3.89 -13.16 17.76
C GLU A 96 4.09 -12.54 19.15
N ASN A 97 5.06 -11.63 19.30
CA ASN A 97 5.31 -10.93 20.56
C ASN A 97 5.06 -9.43 20.49
N LEU A 98 4.21 -8.99 19.55
CA LEU A 98 3.85 -7.59 19.35
C LEU A 98 3.25 -6.93 20.60
N LYS A 99 2.67 -7.75 21.52
CA LYS A 99 2.17 -7.33 22.83
C LYS A 99 3.25 -6.76 23.76
N ASP A 100 4.53 -7.03 23.48
CA ASP A 100 5.65 -6.54 24.29
C ASP A 100 6.10 -5.12 23.87
N ALA A 101 5.49 -4.54 22.84
CA ALA A 101 5.73 -3.17 22.41
C ALA A 101 5.18 -2.16 23.43
N GLN A 102 5.84 -1.01 23.55
CA GLN A 102 5.32 0.12 24.32
C GLN A 102 4.22 0.86 23.54
N SER A 103 4.39 0.99 22.24
CA SER A 103 3.41 1.61 21.33
C SER A 103 3.56 1.09 19.91
N ILE A 104 2.45 1.04 19.19
CA ILE A 104 2.36 0.50 17.83
C ILE A 104 1.76 1.55 16.90
N ALA A 105 2.40 1.84 15.77
CA ALA A 105 1.77 2.50 14.65
C ALA A 105 1.07 1.46 13.77
N LEU A 106 -0.23 1.54 13.63
CA LEU A 106 -1.04 0.60 12.86
C LEU A 106 -1.99 1.36 11.94
N ALA A 107 -2.01 1.02 10.67
CA ALA A 107 -3.00 1.59 9.77
C ALA A 107 -4.41 1.06 10.07
N GLY A 108 -5.44 1.89 9.83
CA GLY A 108 -6.84 1.50 9.98
C GLY A 108 -7.21 0.28 9.12
N GLY A 109 -8.28 -0.43 9.48
CA GLY A 109 -8.69 -1.66 8.79
C GLY A 109 -9.04 -1.45 7.31
N SER A 110 -9.57 -0.29 6.94
CA SER A 110 -9.86 0.09 5.56
C SER A 110 -8.60 0.34 4.70
N VAL A 111 -7.46 0.57 5.33
CA VAL A 111 -6.16 0.75 4.66
C VAL A 111 -5.57 -0.63 4.34
N PRO A 112 -5.10 -0.89 3.10
CA PRO A 112 -4.60 -2.20 2.72
C PRO A 112 -3.58 -2.82 3.67
N VAL A 113 -2.53 -2.10 4.08
CA VAL A 113 -1.53 -2.64 5.03
C VAL A 113 -2.16 -2.95 6.39
N GLY A 114 -3.11 -2.15 6.84
CA GLY A 114 -3.86 -2.39 8.09
C GLY A 114 -4.72 -3.66 8.03
N LYS A 115 -5.37 -3.92 6.88
CA LYS A 115 -6.09 -5.17 6.61
C LYS A 115 -5.17 -6.37 6.62
N TYR A 116 -4.05 -6.31 5.87
CA TYR A 116 -3.10 -7.42 5.79
C TYR A 116 -2.44 -7.73 7.14
N THR A 117 -2.14 -6.69 7.94
CA THR A 117 -1.65 -6.89 9.31
C THR A 117 -2.68 -7.61 10.18
N ARG A 118 -3.95 -7.19 10.13
CA ARG A 118 -5.04 -7.87 10.87
C ARG A 118 -5.24 -9.31 10.40
N GLN A 119 -5.14 -9.56 9.09
CA GLN A 119 -5.20 -10.92 8.55
C GLN A 119 -4.08 -11.78 9.10
N ALA A 120 -2.85 -11.27 9.17
CA ALA A 120 -1.73 -12.00 9.76
C ALA A 120 -1.97 -12.30 11.26
N LEU A 121 -2.48 -11.34 12.03
CA LEU A 121 -2.82 -11.53 13.44
C LEU A 121 -3.95 -12.55 13.63
N VAL A 122 -4.93 -12.62 12.72
CA VAL A 122 -5.97 -13.67 12.72
C VAL A 122 -5.36 -15.04 12.45
N ASN A 123 -4.47 -15.14 11.45
CA ASN A 123 -3.85 -16.40 11.06
C ASN A 123 -2.85 -16.91 12.12
N LEU A 124 -2.23 -16.00 12.90
CA LEU A 124 -1.43 -16.33 14.09
C LEU A 124 -2.27 -16.71 15.31
N GLY A 125 -3.60 -16.52 15.25
CA GLY A 125 -4.50 -16.79 16.38
C GLY A 125 -4.44 -15.75 17.49
N ILE A 126 -3.83 -14.59 17.25
CA ILE A 126 -3.81 -13.43 18.17
C ILE A 126 -5.18 -12.73 18.14
N LEU A 127 -5.75 -12.57 16.97
CA LEU A 127 -7.13 -12.12 16.79
C LEU A 127 -8.08 -13.30 16.61
N GLY A 128 -9.34 -13.11 16.99
CA GLY A 128 -10.39 -14.08 16.74
C GLY A 128 -10.59 -14.35 15.24
N LYS A 129 -10.98 -15.57 14.88
CA LYS A 129 -11.27 -15.94 13.48
C LYS A 129 -12.37 -15.05 12.90
N THR A 130 -12.11 -14.47 11.75
CA THR A 130 -13.06 -13.67 10.97
C THR A 130 -12.72 -13.77 9.49
N ASP A 131 -13.73 -13.67 8.63
CA ASP A 131 -13.57 -13.53 7.18
C ASP A 131 -13.45 -12.05 6.75
N GLU A 132 -13.62 -11.11 7.71
CA GLU A 132 -13.56 -9.67 7.50
C GLU A 132 -12.51 -9.04 8.42
N PRO A 133 -11.20 -9.28 8.20
CA PRO A 133 -10.13 -8.74 9.05
C PRO A 133 -10.09 -7.21 9.03
N ASP A 134 -10.53 -6.58 7.96
CA ASP A 134 -10.65 -5.13 7.81
C ASP A 134 -11.75 -4.50 8.69
N ALA A 135 -12.71 -5.28 9.16
CA ALA A 135 -13.73 -4.82 10.12
C ALA A 135 -13.25 -4.86 11.59
N VAL A 136 -12.11 -5.50 11.88
CA VAL A 136 -11.55 -5.53 13.22
C VAL A 136 -11.03 -4.15 13.60
N THR A 137 -11.59 -3.55 14.67
CA THR A 137 -11.20 -2.20 15.09
C THR A 137 -9.81 -2.16 15.75
N THR A 138 -9.22 -0.99 15.81
CA THR A 138 -7.92 -0.79 16.48
C THR A 138 -8.01 -1.08 17.98
N GLU A 139 -9.15 -0.78 18.63
CA GLU A 139 -9.40 -1.14 20.04
C GLU A 139 -9.39 -2.66 20.23
N GLN A 140 -10.03 -3.41 19.34
CA GLN A 140 -10.02 -4.87 19.40
C GLN A 140 -8.62 -5.45 19.22
N VAL A 141 -7.79 -4.86 18.34
CA VAL A 141 -6.38 -5.25 18.19
C VAL A 141 -5.61 -4.95 19.47
N SER A 142 -5.78 -3.75 20.05
CA SER A 142 -5.16 -3.37 21.32
C SER A 142 -5.54 -4.33 22.46
N GLU A 143 -6.82 -4.64 22.60
CA GLU A 143 -7.32 -5.58 23.62
C GLU A 143 -6.71 -6.98 23.45
N ALA A 144 -6.64 -7.49 22.21
CA ALA A 144 -6.04 -8.80 21.92
C ALA A 144 -4.54 -8.84 22.23
N LEU A 145 -3.85 -7.69 22.11
CA LEU A 145 -2.45 -7.52 22.48
C LEU A 145 -2.23 -7.14 23.97
N GLY A 146 -3.28 -7.25 24.81
CA GLY A 146 -3.17 -6.98 26.25
C GLY A 146 -3.25 -5.49 26.62
N GLY A 147 -3.81 -4.65 25.77
CA GLY A 147 -4.00 -3.23 26.01
C GLY A 147 -2.82 -2.36 25.59
N VAL A 148 -2.00 -2.80 24.64
CA VAL A 148 -0.88 -2.01 24.09
C VAL A 148 -1.44 -0.74 23.42
N GLU A 149 -0.76 0.37 23.64
CA GLU A 149 -1.10 1.64 22.98
C GLU A 149 -0.92 1.54 21.46
N ILE A 150 -1.97 1.82 20.72
CA ILE A 150 -1.94 1.82 19.26
C ILE A 150 -2.31 3.21 18.73
N SER A 151 -1.42 3.78 17.93
CA SER A 151 -1.69 4.98 17.16
C SER A 151 -2.22 4.56 15.78
N GLU A 152 -3.51 4.72 15.56
CA GLU A 152 -4.11 4.44 14.25
C GLU A 152 -3.70 5.49 13.22
N GLN A 153 -3.34 5.03 12.03
CA GLN A 153 -2.88 5.87 10.92
C GLN A 153 -3.80 5.72 9.71
N ASP A 154 -3.99 6.82 8.98
CA ASP A 154 -4.90 6.88 7.82
C ASP A 154 -4.27 6.25 6.56
N ASN A 155 -2.95 6.11 6.51
CA ASN A 155 -2.23 5.46 5.40
C ASN A 155 -0.86 4.93 5.84
N VAL A 156 -0.23 4.14 4.96
CA VAL A 156 1.03 3.47 5.24
C VAL A 156 2.20 4.44 5.46
N SER A 157 2.24 5.55 4.74
CA SER A 157 3.32 6.55 4.88
C SER A 157 3.31 7.21 6.27
N LYS A 158 2.12 7.40 6.86
CA LYS A 158 1.98 7.91 8.24
C LYS A 158 2.42 6.87 9.28
N VAL A 159 2.22 5.57 9.03
CA VAL A 159 2.78 4.51 9.87
C VAL A 159 4.29 4.60 9.88
N LEU A 160 4.91 4.64 8.70
CA LEU A 160 6.36 4.75 8.56
C LEU A 160 6.89 5.99 9.27
N ALA A 161 6.29 7.15 9.04
CA ALA A 161 6.67 8.42 9.68
C ALA A 161 6.60 8.32 11.21
N ALA A 162 5.53 7.75 11.78
CA ALA A 162 5.37 7.60 13.23
C ALA A 162 6.50 6.75 13.86
N VAL A 163 7.01 5.74 13.14
CA VAL A 163 8.14 4.94 13.61
C VAL A 163 9.46 5.69 13.43
N VAL A 164 9.71 6.27 12.25
CA VAL A 164 10.95 7.01 11.95
C VAL A 164 11.14 8.20 12.91
N GLU A 165 10.07 8.93 13.19
CA GLU A 165 10.09 10.07 14.14
C GLU A 165 10.16 9.62 15.61
N GLY A 166 9.96 8.33 15.90
CA GLY A 166 9.98 7.77 17.25
C GLY A 166 8.71 8.06 18.07
N SER A 167 7.61 8.46 17.42
CA SER A 167 6.30 8.61 18.06
C SER A 167 5.69 7.26 18.44
N CYS A 168 6.04 6.20 17.72
CA CYS A 168 5.70 4.82 18.04
C CYS A 168 6.98 3.96 18.03
N GLU A 169 7.01 2.92 18.90
CA GLU A 169 8.15 2.03 19.02
C GLU A 169 8.29 1.10 17.81
N VAL A 170 7.17 0.54 17.36
CA VAL A 170 7.11 -0.36 16.21
C VAL A 170 5.93 0.00 15.30
N GLY A 171 5.95 -0.49 14.08
CA GLY A 171 4.83 -0.33 13.16
C GLY A 171 4.86 -1.33 12.02
N THR A 172 3.70 -1.59 11.42
CA THR A 172 3.59 -2.47 10.26
C THR A 172 3.45 -1.64 8.99
N THR A 173 4.41 -1.80 8.09
CA THR A 173 4.47 -1.14 6.78
C THR A 173 4.73 -2.17 5.69
N TYR A 174 5.01 -1.72 4.47
CA TYR A 174 5.44 -2.63 3.41
C TYR A 174 6.97 -2.65 3.27
N TYR A 175 7.49 -3.75 2.73
CA TYR A 175 8.93 -3.88 2.47
C TYR A 175 9.43 -2.77 1.55
N SER A 176 8.67 -2.41 0.52
CA SER A 176 8.99 -1.29 -0.38
C SER A 176 9.11 0.06 0.31
N ASP A 177 8.38 0.28 1.41
CA ASP A 177 8.42 1.56 2.15
C ASP A 177 9.73 1.72 2.94
N THR A 178 10.48 0.64 3.15
CA THR A 178 11.78 0.70 3.84
C THR A 178 12.92 1.18 2.95
N TYR A 179 12.69 1.31 1.64
CA TYR A 179 13.67 1.84 0.70
C TYR A 179 14.06 3.27 1.08
N GLY A 180 15.37 3.48 1.24
CA GLY A 180 15.94 4.77 1.65
C GLY A 180 15.97 5.01 3.16
N TYR A 181 15.49 4.05 3.96
CA TYR A 181 15.51 4.10 5.44
C TYR A 181 16.40 3.01 6.06
N GLU A 182 17.26 2.38 5.27
CA GLU A 182 18.12 1.26 5.69
C GLU A 182 19.06 1.65 6.84
N ASP A 183 19.43 2.93 6.93
CA ASP A 183 20.29 3.44 8.01
C ASP A 183 19.51 3.83 9.28
N GLU A 184 18.19 4.00 9.21
CA GLU A 184 17.34 4.47 10.30
C GLU A 184 16.52 3.35 10.93
N LEU A 185 16.07 2.39 10.11
CA LEU A 185 15.16 1.33 10.52
C LEU A 185 15.82 -0.06 10.58
N ASN A 186 15.28 -0.89 11.47
CA ASN A 186 15.44 -2.34 11.48
C ASN A 186 14.12 -2.97 11.08
N ILE A 187 14.17 -3.94 10.18
CA ILE A 187 13.06 -4.87 9.92
C ILE A 187 13.17 -5.98 10.96
N LEU A 188 12.16 -6.06 11.83
CA LEU A 188 12.06 -7.10 12.86
C LEU A 188 11.54 -8.41 12.31
N GLU A 189 10.59 -8.31 11.37
CA GLU A 189 9.98 -9.45 10.68
C GLU A 189 9.54 -9.05 9.28
N THR A 190 9.77 -9.92 8.30
CA THR A 190 9.09 -9.91 7.01
C THR A 190 7.98 -10.94 7.07
N VAL A 191 6.73 -10.49 7.07
CA VAL A 191 5.55 -11.34 7.27
C VAL A 191 5.34 -12.23 6.04
N GLY A 192 5.28 -13.55 6.25
CA GLY A 192 5.12 -14.49 5.15
C GLY A 192 3.74 -14.40 4.46
N TYR A 193 3.71 -14.74 3.19
CA TYR A 193 2.46 -14.77 2.40
C TYR A 193 1.45 -15.83 2.91
N ASP A 194 1.89 -16.82 3.66
CA ASP A 194 1.01 -17.78 4.36
C ASP A 194 0.15 -17.10 5.44
N LEU A 195 0.61 -15.97 5.98
CA LEU A 195 -0.12 -15.18 6.98
C LEU A 195 -0.97 -14.06 6.36
N THR A 196 -0.49 -13.40 5.31
CA THR A 196 -1.18 -12.24 4.69
C THR A 196 -1.95 -12.57 3.43
N GLY A 197 -1.60 -13.66 2.73
CA GLY A 197 -1.87 -13.82 1.31
C GLY A 197 -0.98 -12.89 0.48
N ASN A 198 -1.10 -12.96 -0.84
CA ASN A 198 -0.40 -12.07 -1.75
C ASN A 198 -0.91 -10.64 -1.62
N VAL A 199 0.02 -9.68 -1.57
CA VAL A 199 -0.27 -8.24 -1.50
C VAL A 199 -0.14 -7.66 -2.91
N ILE A 200 -1.09 -8.02 -3.77
CA ILE A 200 -1.09 -7.62 -5.17
C ILE A 200 -1.58 -6.18 -5.33
N TYR A 201 -0.84 -5.44 -6.13
CA TYR A 201 -1.15 -4.08 -6.54
C TYR A 201 -1.72 -4.09 -7.96
N PRO A 202 -3.04 -3.96 -8.11
CA PRO A 202 -3.68 -3.83 -9.41
C PRO A 202 -3.72 -2.38 -9.88
N ILE A 203 -3.60 -2.20 -11.20
CA ILE A 203 -3.77 -0.93 -11.90
C ILE A 203 -4.93 -1.03 -12.89
N CYS A 204 -5.59 0.09 -13.16
CA CYS A 204 -6.55 0.22 -14.26
C CYS A 204 -6.59 1.64 -14.84
N LEU A 205 -7.13 1.77 -16.05
CA LEU A 205 -7.66 3.05 -16.55
C LEU A 205 -9.06 3.24 -15.96
N VAL A 206 -9.33 4.42 -15.44
CA VAL A 206 -10.66 4.84 -14.95
C VAL A 206 -11.44 5.44 -16.13
N ASP A 207 -12.73 5.23 -16.16
CA ASP A 207 -13.62 5.85 -17.15
C ASP A 207 -13.87 7.33 -16.80
N ASN A 208 -12.86 8.17 -17.07
CA ASN A 208 -12.89 9.60 -16.81
C ASN A 208 -13.68 10.32 -17.90
N GLN A 209 -14.93 10.68 -17.60
CA GLN A 209 -15.85 11.33 -18.55
C GLN A 209 -15.46 12.78 -18.87
N GLU A 210 -14.58 13.40 -18.10
CA GLU A 210 -14.13 14.78 -18.32
C GLU A 210 -12.87 14.87 -19.17
N ALA A 211 -12.18 13.74 -19.40
CA ALA A 211 -10.96 13.69 -20.20
C ALA A 211 -11.24 13.86 -21.70
N ASP A 212 -10.50 14.74 -22.34
CA ASP A 212 -10.49 14.81 -23.81
C ASP A 212 -9.68 13.66 -24.44
N ASP A 213 -9.72 13.54 -25.76
CA ASP A 213 -9.00 12.49 -26.51
C ASP A 213 -7.48 12.55 -26.27
N THR A 214 -6.92 13.74 -26.08
CA THR A 214 -5.48 13.94 -25.85
C THR A 214 -5.08 13.43 -24.46
N GLN A 215 -5.87 13.77 -23.45
CA GLN A 215 -5.68 13.30 -22.06
C GLN A 215 -5.87 11.79 -21.99
N THR A 216 -6.93 11.25 -22.59
CA THR A 216 -7.21 9.81 -22.64
C THR A 216 -6.05 9.04 -23.28
N LYS A 217 -5.51 9.56 -24.41
CA LYS A 217 -4.35 8.96 -25.05
C LYS A 217 -3.10 9.02 -24.17
N ALA A 218 -2.80 10.14 -23.54
CA ALA A 218 -1.65 10.31 -22.67
C ALA A 218 -1.73 9.38 -21.45
N ALA A 219 -2.92 9.23 -20.86
CA ALA A 219 -3.17 8.29 -19.78
C ALA A 219 -2.91 6.83 -20.20
N LYS A 220 -3.40 6.45 -21.39
CA LYS A 220 -3.15 5.10 -21.94
C LYS A 220 -1.67 4.85 -22.20
N ASP A 221 -0.97 5.81 -22.83
CA ASP A 221 0.45 5.67 -23.14
C ASP A 221 1.30 5.53 -21.83
N PHE A 222 0.96 6.29 -20.79
CA PHE A 222 1.63 6.17 -19.48
C PHE A 222 1.27 4.87 -18.77
N TYR A 223 0.00 4.45 -18.81
CA TYR A 223 -0.43 3.15 -18.29
C TYR A 223 0.36 2.00 -18.94
N ASP A 224 0.52 2.00 -20.26
CA ASP A 224 1.31 0.98 -20.97
C ASP A 224 2.78 1.01 -20.56
N TYR A 225 3.33 2.20 -20.31
CA TYR A 225 4.70 2.33 -19.81
C TYR A 225 4.85 1.73 -18.40
N VAL A 226 3.88 1.93 -17.51
CA VAL A 226 3.89 1.32 -16.16
C VAL A 226 3.87 -0.20 -16.21
N LEU A 227 3.26 -0.79 -17.26
CA LEU A 227 3.23 -2.24 -17.47
C LEU A 227 4.45 -2.79 -18.22
N SER A 228 5.41 -1.95 -18.61
CA SER A 228 6.59 -2.37 -19.37
C SER A 228 7.65 -3.07 -18.49
N GLU A 229 8.51 -3.87 -19.14
CA GLU A 229 9.69 -4.47 -18.49
C GLU A 229 10.58 -3.40 -17.83
N HIS A 230 10.72 -2.23 -18.46
CA HIS A 230 11.50 -1.13 -17.91
C HIS A 230 10.94 -0.60 -16.58
N ALA A 231 9.62 -0.46 -16.46
CA ALA A 231 9.01 -0.10 -15.19
C ALA A 231 9.12 -1.22 -14.15
N SER A 232 9.02 -2.49 -14.58
CA SER A 232 9.24 -3.66 -13.72
C SER A 232 10.63 -3.65 -13.08
N GLU A 233 11.69 -3.32 -13.83
CA GLU A 233 13.04 -3.18 -13.28
C GLU A 233 13.10 -2.06 -12.22
N ILE A 234 12.41 -0.95 -12.45
CA ILE A 234 12.36 0.15 -11.47
C ILE A 234 11.63 -0.31 -10.20
N PHE A 235 10.47 -0.98 -10.32
CA PHE A 235 9.75 -1.52 -9.16
C PHE A 235 10.63 -2.45 -8.34
N SER A 236 11.38 -3.37 -8.97
CA SER A 236 12.32 -4.27 -8.27
C SER A 236 13.39 -3.52 -7.50
N ASN A 237 13.92 -2.40 -8.03
CA ASN A 237 14.91 -1.57 -7.35
C ASN A 237 14.35 -0.89 -6.09
N TYR A 238 13.03 -0.73 -6.01
CA TYR A 238 12.31 -0.19 -4.85
C TYR A 238 11.70 -1.29 -3.97
N TYR A 239 12.26 -2.50 -4.00
CA TYR A 239 11.88 -3.64 -3.16
C TYR A 239 10.48 -4.22 -3.40
N PHE A 240 9.83 -3.88 -4.51
CA PHE A 240 8.62 -4.59 -4.93
C PHE A 240 8.96 -5.95 -5.53
N ASP A 241 8.13 -6.95 -5.27
CA ASP A 241 8.18 -8.23 -5.97
C ASP A 241 7.38 -8.11 -7.27
N THR A 242 8.04 -8.32 -8.40
CA THR A 242 7.40 -8.24 -9.73
C THR A 242 6.77 -9.56 -10.17
N ASP A 243 6.87 -10.63 -9.37
CA ASP A 243 6.15 -11.87 -9.59
C ASP A 243 4.74 -11.79 -8.98
N VAL A 244 3.75 -11.53 -9.84
CA VAL A 244 2.33 -11.40 -9.46
C VAL A 244 1.52 -12.69 -9.65
N HIS A 245 2.19 -13.80 -9.99
CA HIS A 245 1.54 -15.08 -10.32
C HIS A 245 1.76 -16.16 -9.26
N ARG A 246 2.35 -15.84 -8.11
CA ARG A 246 2.60 -16.79 -7.03
C ARG A 246 1.36 -17.16 -6.26
#